data_ebfde668ac861700daf401d34fa0ba31
#
_entry.id   ebfde668ac861700daf401d34fa0ba31
#
_cell.length_a   1.000
_cell.length_b   1.000
_cell.length_c   1.000
_cell.angle_alpha   90.00
_cell.angle_beta   90.00
_cell.angle_gamma   90.00
#
_symmetry.space_group_name_H-M   'P 1'
#
loop_
_entity.id
_entity.type
_entity.pdbx_description
1 polymer ?
#
loop_
_entity_poly.entity_id
_entity_poly.type
_entity_poly.pdbx_seq_one_letter_code
_entity_poly.pdbx_strand_id
1 'polypeptide(L)'
;RSDGSWDVETPNGTIHADIVVNAAGLWGREVGHMAGIDLPLMPMEHQYFVTEDMPEVVATGRVLPSVADRDAEYYLRHEGNGMLVGAYERDGRFWSEDGTPQDFGHELLPDDLDRISDNIMRACERIPSLSTAGVKRVINGPMIWSPDSAALFGPVPELRNYYCCNGIIPGFSQSGGLGMLL
;
A
#
# COMPACT_ATOMS: atom_id res chain seq x y z
N ARG A 1 15.58 -18.16 20.91
CA ARG A 1 16.61 -18.80 21.72
C ARG A 1 16.90 -18.00 22.98
N SER A 2 17.49 -18.60 23.97
CA SER A 2 17.77 -17.95 25.26
C SER A 2 18.86 -16.86 25.17
N ASP A 3 19.74 -16.92 24.17
CA ASP A 3 20.76 -15.93 23.88
C ASP A 3 20.21 -14.70 23.10
N GLY A 4 18.96 -14.77 22.66
CA GLY A 4 18.29 -13.74 21.88
C GLY A 4 18.48 -13.88 20.37
N SER A 5 19.13 -14.95 19.90
CA SER A 5 19.17 -15.31 18.49
C SER A 5 17.89 -16.05 18.06
N TRP A 6 17.69 -16.17 16.76
CA TRP A 6 16.48 -16.76 16.15
C TRP A 6 16.83 -17.97 15.30
N ASP A 7 15.92 -18.94 15.29
CA ASP A 7 15.86 -20.01 14.31
C ASP A 7 14.67 -19.74 13.38
N VAL A 8 14.96 -19.41 12.13
CA VAL A 8 13.94 -19.18 11.10
C VAL A 8 13.78 -20.47 10.30
N GLU A 9 12.67 -21.15 10.50
CA GLU A 9 12.36 -22.39 9.78
C GLU A 9 11.76 -22.07 8.41
N THR A 10 12.31 -22.70 7.38
CA THR A 10 11.86 -22.55 6.00
C THR A 10 11.74 -23.92 5.33
N PRO A 11 11.01 -24.03 4.21
CA PRO A 11 10.97 -25.29 3.43
C PRO A 11 12.34 -25.81 3.00
N ASN A 12 13.34 -24.93 2.95
CA ASN A 12 14.71 -25.27 2.52
C ASN A 12 15.68 -25.48 3.68
N GLY A 13 15.19 -25.45 4.92
CA GLY A 13 15.99 -25.63 6.14
C GLY A 13 15.91 -24.48 7.12
N THR A 14 16.63 -24.58 8.21
CA THR A 14 16.66 -23.59 9.30
C THR A 14 17.79 -22.59 9.09
N ILE A 15 17.46 -21.32 9.22
CA ILE A 15 18.43 -20.21 9.19
C ILE A 15 18.62 -19.72 10.62
N HIS A 16 19.87 -19.68 11.08
CA HIS A 16 20.24 -19.08 12.37
C HIS A 16 20.56 -17.60 12.15
N ALA A 17 19.86 -16.72 12.88
CA ALA A 17 20.01 -15.28 12.72
C ALA A 17 20.12 -14.59 14.09
N ASP A 18 21.00 -13.60 14.21
CA ASP A 18 21.10 -12.76 15.40
C ASP A 18 19.93 -11.77 15.49
N ILE A 19 19.43 -11.34 14.36
CA ILE A 19 18.36 -10.35 14.23
C ILE A 19 17.35 -10.81 13.16
N VAL A 20 16.08 -10.61 13.44
CA VAL A 20 14.99 -10.80 12.47
C VAL A 20 14.29 -9.47 12.22
N VAL A 21 14.06 -9.16 10.95
CA VAL A 21 13.27 -8.01 10.52
C VAL A 21 12.03 -8.48 9.79
N ASN A 22 10.86 -8.20 10.35
CA ASN A 22 9.60 -8.42 9.69
C ASN A 22 9.28 -7.24 8.78
N ALA A 23 9.53 -7.39 7.51
CA ALA A 23 9.19 -6.45 6.44
C ALA A 23 8.27 -7.14 5.41
N ALA A 24 7.37 -7.99 5.88
CA ALA A 24 6.56 -8.88 5.05
C ALA A 24 5.37 -8.20 4.38
N GLY A 25 5.22 -6.87 4.51
CA GLY A 25 4.19 -6.09 3.84
C GLY A 25 2.80 -6.62 4.15
N LEU A 26 2.08 -7.10 3.15
CA LEU A 26 0.74 -7.62 3.27
C LEU A 26 0.63 -8.81 4.25
N TRP A 27 1.69 -9.61 4.39
CA TRP A 27 1.79 -10.75 5.32
C TRP A 27 2.48 -10.40 6.64
N GLY A 28 2.64 -9.10 6.95
CA GLY A 28 3.34 -8.67 8.16
C GLY A 28 2.72 -9.18 9.45
N ARG A 29 1.38 -9.28 9.51
CA ARG A 29 0.63 -9.82 10.64
C ARG A 29 0.88 -11.32 10.81
N GLU A 30 0.82 -12.07 9.73
CA GLU A 30 1.04 -13.52 9.73
C GLU A 30 2.47 -13.89 10.16
N VAL A 31 3.47 -13.14 9.69
CA VAL A 31 4.86 -13.30 10.14
C VAL A 31 5.01 -12.89 11.61
N GLY A 32 4.27 -11.89 12.08
CA GLY A 32 4.17 -11.56 13.50
C GLY A 32 3.63 -12.73 14.32
N HIS A 33 2.57 -13.37 13.88
CA HIS A 33 1.99 -14.55 14.55
C HIS A 33 3.00 -15.71 14.66
N MET A 34 3.85 -15.93 13.64
CA MET A 34 4.93 -16.92 13.72
C MET A 34 5.92 -16.64 14.86
N ALA A 35 6.10 -15.36 15.21
CA ALA A 35 6.93 -14.93 16.33
C ALA A 35 6.16 -14.81 17.67
N GLY A 36 4.86 -15.13 17.68
CA GLY A 36 4.00 -15.09 18.87
C GLY A 36 3.46 -13.71 19.23
N ILE A 37 3.47 -12.76 18.30
CA ILE A 37 2.91 -11.42 18.49
C ILE A 37 1.77 -11.15 17.50
N ASP A 38 0.80 -10.34 17.90
CA ASP A 38 -0.27 -9.86 17.04
C ASP A 38 -0.02 -8.39 16.68
N LEU A 39 0.38 -8.17 15.44
CA LEU A 39 0.62 -6.82 14.94
C LEU A 39 -0.71 -6.20 14.50
N PRO A 40 -1.02 -4.96 14.90
CA PRO A 40 -2.25 -4.28 14.53
C PRO A 40 -2.22 -3.83 13.06
N LEU A 41 -2.25 -4.79 12.17
CA LEU A 41 -2.22 -4.61 10.73
C LEU A 41 -3.48 -5.18 10.11
N MET A 42 -4.11 -4.43 9.23
CA MET A 42 -5.31 -4.86 8.53
C MET A 42 -5.19 -4.57 7.04
N PRO A 43 -5.35 -5.58 6.18
CA PRO A 43 -5.41 -5.35 4.74
C PRO A 43 -6.76 -4.72 4.36
N MET A 44 -6.68 -3.68 3.53
CA MET A 44 -7.85 -2.99 2.98
C MET A 44 -7.69 -2.85 1.47
N GLU A 45 -8.81 -2.86 0.76
CA GLU A 45 -8.80 -2.57 -0.67
C GLU A 45 -8.36 -1.13 -0.92
N HIS A 46 -7.52 -0.97 -1.91
CA HIS A 46 -7.12 0.35 -2.40
C HIS A 46 -7.10 0.34 -3.92
N GLN A 47 -7.74 1.34 -4.52
CA GLN A 47 -7.86 1.37 -5.95
C GLN A 47 -7.49 2.70 -6.58
N TYR A 48 -7.07 2.60 -7.82
CA TYR A 48 -6.87 3.73 -8.71
C TYR A 48 -7.26 3.35 -10.13
N PHE A 49 -7.47 4.34 -10.97
CA PHE A 49 -7.62 4.11 -12.40
C PHE A 49 -6.63 4.92 -13.21
N VAL A 50 -6.41 4.48 -14.43
CA VAL A 50 -5.62 5.21 -15.44
C VAL A 50 -6.57 5.64 -16.54
N THR A 51 -6.49 6.90 -16.92
CA THR A 51 -7.30 7.44 -18.01
C THR A 51 -6.81 6.93 -19.36
N GLU A 52 -7.70 7.01 -20.37
CA GLU A 52 -7.27 7.02 -21.77
C GLU A 52 -6.35 8.23 -22.04
N ASP A 53 -5.79 8.30 -23.24
CA ASP A 53 -4.95 9.41 -23.65
C ASP A 53 -5.74 10.73 -23.57
N MET A 54 -5.14 11.72 -22.92
CA MET A 54 -5.70 13.06 -22.73
C MET A 54 -4.94 14.06 -23.61
N PRO A 55 -5.57 14.65 -24.62
CA PRO A 55 -4.91 15.61 -25.51
C PRO A 55 -4.24 16.77 -24.77
N GLU A 56 -4.84 17.23 -23.67
CA GLU A 56 -4.31 18.31 -22.84
C GLU A 56 -3.01 17.89 -22.15
N VAL A 57 -2.90 16.63 -21.71
CA VAL A 57 -1.69 16.09 -21.11
C VAL A 57 -0.58 16.00 -22.17
N VAL A 58 -0.92 15.43 -23.32
CA VAL A 58 0.02 15.30 -24.46
C VAL A 58 0.54 16.67 -24.90
N ALA A 59 -0.35 17.67 -25.00
CA ALA A 59 0.00 19.01 -25.43
C ALA A 59 1.01 19.73 -24.52
N THR A 60 1.15 19.30 -23.28
CA THR A 60 2.14 19.91 -22.36
C THR A 60 3.57 19.63 -22.77
N GLY A 61 3.83 18.52 -23.48
CA GLY A 61 5.17 18.08 -23.90
C GLY A 61 6.14 17.79 -22.75
N ARG A 62 5.64 17.67 -21.52
CA ARG A 62 6.46 17.44 -20.30
C ARG A 62 5.72 16.56 -19.30
N VAL A 63 6.47 15.94 -18.41
CA VAL A 63 5.89 15.24 -17.26
C VAL A 63 5.27 16.25 -16.30
N LEU A 64 4.00 16.04 -15.98
CA LEU A 64 3.27 16.86 -15.02
C LEU A 64 3.62 16.44 -13.58
N PRO A 65 3.63 17.38 -12.64
CA PRO A 65 3.84 17.05 -11.22
C PRO A 65 2.70 16.20 -10.68
N SER A 66 3.01 15.38 -9.68
CA SER A 66 1.98 14.70 -8.90
C SER A 66 1.23 15.68 -8.01
N VAL A 67 -0.06 15.44 -7.83
CA VAL A 67 -0.95 16.23 -6.98
C VAL A 67 -1.58 15.30 -5.95
N ALA A 68 -1.68 15.76 -4.71
CA ALA A 68 -2.46 15.11 -3.67
C ALA A 68 -3.38 16.18 -3.05
N ASP A 69 -4.68 16.01 -3.23
CA ASP A 69 -5.70 16.82 -2.57
C ASP A 69 -6.16 16.09 -1.30
N ARG A 70 -5.69 16.56 -0.15
CA ARG A 70 -5.98 15.91 1.13
C ARG A 70 -7.39 16.18 1.64
N ASP A 71 -8.02 17.28 1.20
CA ASP A 71 -9.39 17.61 1.58
C ASP A 71 -10.41 16.78 0.79
N ALA A 72 -10.07 16.49 -0.46
CA ALA A 72 -10.87 15.66 -1.35
C ALA A 72 -10.41 14.19 -1.40
N GLU A 73 -9.35 13.87 -0.68
CA GLU A 73 -8.82 12.51 -0.47
C GLU A 73 -8.54 11.76 -1.76
N TYR A 74 -7.97 12.47 -2.76
CA TYR A 74 -7.48 11.87 -3.99
C TYR A 74 -6.05 12.28 -4.30
N TYR A 75 -5.40 11.49 -5.11
CA TYR A 75 -4.11 11.83 -5.72
C TYR A 75 -4.14 11.55 -7.21
N LEU A 76 -3.31 12.29 -7.93
CA LEU A 76 -3.09 12.03 -9.35
C LEU A 76 -1.65 12.28 -9.74
N ARG A 77 -1.25 11.59 -10.78
CA ARG A 77 0.05 11.74 -11.40
C ARG A 77 -0.01 11.48 -12.90
N HIS A 78 0.96 12.01 -13.59
CA HIS A 78 1.16 11.74 -15.01
C HIS A 78 1.42 10.23 -15.24
N GLU A 79 0.72 9.64 -16.20
CA GLU A 79 0.87 8.24 -16.57
C GLU A 79 0.74 8.08 -18.10
N GLY A 80 1.88 7.87 -18.79
CA GLY A 80 1.89 7.79 -20.25
C GLY A 80 1.40 9.08 -20.91
N ASN A 81 0.32 8.99 -21.69
CA ASN A 81 -0.35 10.14 -22.31
C ASN A 81 -1.57 10.63 -21.52
N GLY A 82 -1.80 10.09 -20.35
CA GLY A 82 -2.95 10.40 -19.50
C GLY A 82 -2.56 10.60 -18.05
N MET A 83 -3.50 10.36 -17.18
CA MET A 83 -3.36 10.51 -15.73
C MET A 83 -3.71 9.22 -15.00
N LEU A 84 -2.98 8.93 -13.92
CA LEU A 84 -3.40 7.99 -12.90
C LEU A 84 -4.14 8.80 -11.82
N VAL A 85 -5.33 8.34 -11.44
CA VAL A 85 -6.16 8.93 -10.38
C VAL A 85 -6.47 7.88 -9.34
N GLY A 86 -6.06 8.10 -8.11
CA GLY A 86 -6.34 7.21 -6.99
C GLY A 86 -7.01 7.93 -5.84
N ALA A 87 -7.71 7.20 -5.01
CA ALA A 87 -8.47 7.72 -3.89
C ALA A 87 -8.05 7.05 -2.59
N TYR A 88 -8.19 7.81 -1.50
CA TYR A 88 -8.16 7.31 -0.13
C TYR A 88 -9.53 7.56 0.48
N GLU A 89 -10.51 6.81 -0.01
CA GLU A 89 -11.92 6.92 0.40
C GLU A 89 -12.10 6.67 1.89
N ARG A 90 -13.04 7.39 2.53
CA ARG A 90 -13.30 7.28 3.98
C ARG A 90 -13.89 5.95 4.38
N ASP A 91 -14.77 5.42 3.52
CA ASP A 91 -15.44 4.14 3.74
C ASP A 91 -14.63 2.99 3.09
N GLY A 92 -13.36 2.88 3.50
CA GLY A 92 -12.48 1.82 3.02
C GLY A 92 -13.02 0.43 3.34
N ARG A 93 -12.82 -0.51 2.42
CA ARG A 93 -13.27 -1.90 2.57
C ARG A 93 -12.13 -2.76 3.10
N PHE A 94 -12.39 -3.47 4.19
CA PHE A 94 -11.47 -4.51 4.65
C PHE A 94 -11.42 -5.67 3.65
N TRP A 95 -10.24 -6.21 3.48
CA TRP A 95 -10.00 -7.38 2.67
C TRP A 95 -9.31 -8.45 3.52
N SER A 96 -9.85 -9.70 3.48
CA SER A 96 -9.27 -10.85 4.18
C SER A 96 -8.97 -10.59 5.67
N GLU A 97 -10.02 -10.22 6.43
CA GLU A 97 -9.93 -9.88 7.86
C GLU A 97 -9.33 -11.01 8.71
N ASP A 98 -9.56 -12.27 8.32
CA ASP A 98 -9.04 -13.46 9.00
C ASP A 98 -7.55 -13.73 8.74
N GLY A 99 -6.92 -12.95 7.87
CA GLY A 99 -5.51 -13.05 7.51
C GLY A 99 -5.27 -13.14 6.02
N THR A 100 -4.12 -12.67 5.58
CA THR A 100 -3.72 -12.70 4.17
C THR A 100 -3.44 -14.13 3.72
N PRO A 101 -4.12 -14.65 2.67
CA PRO A 101 -3.85 -15.98 2.15
C PRO A 101 -2.39 -16.11 1.70
N GLN A 102 -1.76 -17.23 2.02
CA GLN A 102 -0.34 -17.45 1.69
C GLN A 102 -0.09 -17.60 0.19
N ASP A 103 -1.10 -18.04 -0.55
CA ASP A 103 -1.08 -18.25 -1.99
C ASP A 103 -1.58 -17.02 -2.78
N PHE A 104 -2.00 -15.94 -2.11
CA PHE A 104 -2.33 -14.69 -2.78
C PHE A 104 -1.09 -14.13 -3.49
N GLY A 105 -1.21 -13.83 -4.76
CA GLY A 105 -0.07 -13.48 -5.60
C GLY A 105 -0.35 -12.33 -6.55
N HIS A 106 -0.15 -12.54 -7.83
CA HIS A 106 -0.31 -11.53 -8.88
C HIS A 106 -1.78 -11.34 -9.31
N GLU A 107 -2.66 -11.20 -8.34
CA GLU A 107 -4.10 -11.05 -8.56
C GLU A 107 -4.52 -9.60 -8.27
N LEU A 108 -5.50 -9.14 -9.03
CA LEU A 108 -6.22 -7.90 -8.75
C LEU A 108 -7.59 -8.26 -8.18
N LEU A 109 -8.07 -7.42 -7.29
CA LEU A 109 -9.43 -7.51 -6.79
C LEU A 109 -10.40 -6.92 -7.82
N PRO A 110 -11.69 -7.30 -7.80
CA PRO A 110 -12.70 -6.66 -8.64
C PRO A 110 -12.70 -5.15 -8.47
N ASP A 111 -12.82 -4.43 -9.56
CA ASP A 111 -12.94 -2.98 -9.55
C ASP A 111 -14.28 -2.53 -8.96
N ASP A 112 -14.27 -1.38 -8.30
CA ASP A 112 -15.46 -0.77 -7.68
C ASP A 112 -15.31 0.76 -7.71
N LEU A 113 -15.46 1.34 -8.90
CA LEU A 113 -15.35 2.79 -9.06
C LEU A 113 -16.46 3.57 -8.36
N ASP A 114 -17.61 2.94 -8.09
CA ASP A 114 -18.73 3.56 -7.38
C ASP A 114 -18.30 3.94 -5.95
N ARG A 115 -17.47 3.12 -5.31
CA ARG A 115 -16.94 3.37 -3.96
C ARG A 115 -16.09 4.65 -3.87
N ILE A 116 -15.41 5.00 -4.95
CA ILE A 116 -14.56 6.21 -5.03
C ILE A 116 -15.18 7.32 -5.88
N SER A 117 -16.48 7.23 -6.20
CA SER A 117 -17.14 8.17 -7.10
C SER A 117 -17.08 9.62 -6.60
N ASP A 118 -17.24 9.84 -5.30
CA ASP A 118 -17.13 11.17 -4.70
C ASP A 118 -15.75 11.79 -4.88
N ASN A 119 -14.68 10.98 -4.72
CA ASN A 119 -13.31 11.43 -4.96
C ASN A 119 -13.07 11.76 -6.43
N ILE A 120 -13.64 10.94 -7.34
CA ILE A 120 -13.57 11.17 -8.79
C ILE A 120 -14.29 12.48 -9.16
N MET A 121 -15.50 12.70 -8.64
CA MET A 121 -16.25 13.94 -8.91
C MET A 121 -15.48 15.17 -8.44
N ARG A 122 -14.89 15.14 -7.25
CA ARG A 122 -14.06 16.23 -6.73
C ARG A 122 -12.78 16.44 -7.57
N ALA A 123 -12.18 15.37 -8.06
CA ALA A 123 -11.04 15.47 -8.98
C ALA A 123 -11.46 16.14 -10.31
N CYS A 124 -12.63 15.79 -10.86
CA CYS A 124 -13.19 16.43 -12.06
C CYS A 124 -13.54 17.91 -11.83
N GLU A 125 -14.04 18.29 -10.66
CA GLU A 125 -14.28 19.70 -10.31
C GLU A 125 -12.98 20.53 -10.35
N ARG A 126 -11.88 19.97 -9.85
CA ARG A 126 -10.57 20.64 -9.84
C ARG A 126 -9.85 20.59 -11.17
N ILE A 127 -10.03 19.50 -11.92
CA ILE A 127 -9.40 19.24 -13.22
C ILE A 127 -10.50 18.84 -14.21
N PRO A 128 -11.19 19.83 -14.81
CA PRO A 128 -12.36 19.56 -15.66
C PRO A 128 -12.11 18.62 -16.83
N SER A 129 -10.88 18.57 -17.37
CA SER A 129 -10.53 17.64 -18.44
C SER A 129 -10.64 16.16 -18.06
N LEU A 130 -10.61 15.83 -16.76
CA LEU A 130 -10.84 14.46 -16.30
C LEU A 130 -12.28 13.99 -16.54
N SER A 131 -13.27 14.90 -16.55
CA SER A 131 -14.68 14.55 -16.75
C SER A 131 -15.00 14.01 -18.15
N THR A 132 -14.12 14.28 -19.11
CA THR A 132 -14.25 13.80 -20.50
C THR A 132 -13.26 12.70 -20.83
N ALA A 133 -12.34 12.38 -19.93
CA ALA A 133 -11.39 11.32 -20.11
C ALA A 133 -12.03 9.94 -19.90
N GLY A 134 -11.81 9.02 -20.84
CA GLY A 134 -12.18 7.62 -20.66
C GLY A 134 -11.29 6.92 -19.63
N VAL A 135 -11.79 5.81 -19.07
CA VAL A 135 -11.02 4.94 -18.18
C VAL A 135 -10.39 3.81 -18.99
N LYS A 136 -9.07 3.76 -18.99
CA LYS A 136 -8.29 2.73 -19.70
C LYS A 136 -8.17 1.45 -18.92
N ARG A 137 -7.96 1.56 -17.62
CA ARG A 137 -7.87 0.43 -16.69
C ARG A 137 -8.09 0.86 -15.26
N VAL A 138 -8.61 -0.05 -14.47
CA VAL A 138 -8.71 0.06 -13.01
C VAL A 138 -7.77 -0.93 -12.38
N ILE A 139 -7.15 -0.54 -11.29
CA ILE A 139 -6.31 -1.40 -10.46
C ILE A 139 -6.87 -1.33 -9.06
N ASN A 140 -7.39 -2.46 -8.58
CA ASN A 140 -7.81 -2.62 -7.19
C ASN A 140 -6.99 -3.74 -6.56
N GLY A 141 -6.39 -3.50 -5.42
CA GLY A 141 -5.57 -4.47 -4.72
C GLY A 141 -5.53 -4.21 -3.23
N PRO A 142 -5.14 -5.23 -2.44
CA PRO A 142 -5.03 -5.05 -1.00
C PRO A 142 -3.79 -4.24 -0.65
N MET A 143 -3.94 -3.34 0.30
CA MET A 143 -2.87 -2.57 0.92
C MET A 143 -2.95 -2.71 2.43
N ILE A 144 -1.80 -2.85 3.09
CA ILE A 144 -1.76 -3.06 4.54
C ILE A 144 -1.80 -1.74 5.29
N TRP A 145 -2.64 -1.66 6.31
CA TRP A 145 -2.83 -0.49 7.14
C TRP A 145 -2.61 -0.80 8.60
N SER A 146 -2.05 0.15 9.34
CA SER A 146 -2.11 0.24 10.78
C SER A 146 -3.27 1.14 11.22
N PRO A 147 -3.76 1.06 12.46
CA PRO A 147 -4.92 1.82 12.92
C PRO A 147 -4.80 3.34 12.81
N ASP A 148 -3.59 3.85 12.93
CA ASP A 148 -3.27 5.30 12.85
C ASP A 148 -2.61 5.69 11.53
N SER A 149 -2.54 4.75 10.58
CA SER A 149 -1.85 4.93 9.29
C SER A 149 -0.35 5.24 9.41
N ALA A 150 0.24 5.08 10.60
CA ALA A 150 1.68 5.19 10.80
C ALA A 150 2.36 3.84 10.59
N ALA A 151 3.61 3.86 10.15
CA ALA A 151 4.39 2.64 10.01
C ALA A 151 4.62 1.97 11.37
N LEU A 152 4.44 0.66 11.45
CA LEU A 152 4.98 -0.15 12.54
C LEU A 152 6.46 -0.36 12.27
N PHE A 153 7.29 0.41 12.98
CA PHE A 153 8.70 0.53 12.65
C PHE A 153 9.58 0.52 13.90
N GLY A 154 10.63 -0.30 13.88
CA GLY A 154 11.59 -0.42 14.96
C GLY A 154 11.51 -1.71 15.76
N PRO A 155 12.18 -1.79 16.93
CA PRO A 155 12.19 -2.98 17.75
C PRO A 155 10.83 -3.25 18.38
N VAL A 156 10.46 -4.53 18.46
CA VAL A 156 9.24 -4.97 19.16
C VAL A 156 9.60 -5.20 20.64
N PRO A 157 8.95 -4.49 21.57
CA PRO A 157 9.35 -4.52 22.99
C PRO A 157 9.36 -5.92 23.63
N GLU A 158 8.44 -6.79 23.22
CA GLU A 158 8.27 -8.13 23.77
C GLU A 158 9.26 -9.16 23.22
N LEU A 159 9.94 -8.82 22.11
CA LEU A 159 10.81 -9.75 21.38
C LEU A 159 12.23 -9.19 21.20
N ARG A 160 13.17 -9.86 21.84
CA ARG A 160 14.58 -9.46 21.70
C ARG A 160 15.07 -9.69 20.28
N ASN A 161 15.74 -8.68 19.71
CA ASN A 161 16.31 -8.72 18.34
C ASN A 161 15.28 -9.01 17.22
N TYR A 162 14.03 -8.62 17.45
CA TYR A 162 13.00 -8.65 16.43
C TYR A 162 12.53 -7.23 16.12
N TYR A 163 12.50 -6.89 14.86
CA TYR A 163 12.16 -5.57 14.37
C TYR A 163 10.99 -5.64 13.39
N CYS A 164 10.17 -4.61 13.38
CA CYS A 164 9.09 -4.43 12.40
C CYS A 164 9.42 -3.31 11.41
N CYS A 165 8.98 -3.51 10.16
CA CYS A 165 8.99 -2.51 9.10
C CYS A 165 7.75 -2.74 8.22
N ASN A 166 6.56 -2.48 8.77
CA ASN A 166 5.26 -2.82 8.17
C ASN A 166 4.30 -1.63 8.18
N GLY A 167 3.20 -1.72 7.42
CA GLY A 167 2.17 -0.68 7.37
C GLY A 167 2.65 0.64 6.75
N ILE A 168 3.61 0.56 5.85
CA ILE A 168 4.21 1.74 5.21
C ILE A 168 3.42 2.08 3.95
N ILE A 169 2.45 2.97 4.08
CA ILE A 169 1.58 3.38 2.98
C ILE A 169 2.37 4.00 1.81
N PRO A 170 3.22 5.02 2.01
CA PRO A 170 4.04 5.57 0.94
C PRO A 170 5.37 4.80 0.78
N GLY A 171 5.31 3.46 0.67
CA GLY A 171 6.47 2.58 0.71
C GLY A 171 7.60 2.97 -0.25
N PHE A 172 7.28 3.26 -1.50
CA PHE A 172 8.28 3.63 -2.51
C PHE A 172 9.05 4.91 -2.17
N SER A 173 8.39 5.89 -1.54
CA SER A 173 9.03 7.16 -1.20
C SER A 173 9.79 7.14 0.12
N GLN A 174 9.45 6.22 1.04
CA GLN A 174 10.01 6.17 2.39
C GLN A 174 10.96 5.01 2.65
N SER A 175 10.95 3.96 1.81
CA SER A 175 11.70 2.71 2.03
C SER A 175 13.20 2.93 2.26
N GLY A 176 13.82 3.82 1.47
CA GLY A 176 15.26 4.11 1.63
C GLY A 176 15.60 4.72 2.99
N GLY A 177 14.82 5.72 3.43
CA GLY A 177 15.00 6.36 4.73
C GLY A 177 14.73 5.41 5.90
N LEU A 178 13.64 4.65 5.82
CA LEU A 178 13.30 3.68 6.86
C LEU A 178 14.33 2.56 6.95
N GLY A 179 14.79 2.02 5.82
CA GLY A 179 15.84 1.00 5.83
C GLY A 179 17.20 1.47 6.36
N MET A 180 17.46 2.79 6.34
CA MET A 180 18.65 3.36 6.97
C MET A 180 18.51 3.54 8.49
N LEU A 181 17.29 3.66 8.98
CA LEU A 181 17.01 3.91 10.40
C LEU A 181 16.79 2.62 11.19
N LEU A 182 16.50 1.51 10.51
CA LEU A 182 16.30 0.20 11.08
C LEU A 182 17.64 -0.44 11.51
#